data_3a4c5fe466a20d1363abdfdcf41f7c6b
#
_entry.id   3a4c5fe466a20d1363abdfdcf41f7c6b
#
_cell.length_a   1.000
_cell.length_b   1.000
_cell.length_c   1.000
_cell.angle_alpha   90.00
_cell.angle_beta   90.00
_cell.angle_gamma   90.00
#
_symmetry.space_group_name_H-M   'P 1'
#
loop_
_entity.id
_entity.type
_entity.pdbx_description
1 polymer ?
#
loop_
_entity_poly.entity_id
_entity_poly.type
_entity_poly.pdbx_seq_one_letter_code
_entity_poly.pdbx_strand_id
1 'polypeptide(L)'
;VIDYKQQDFAAALHDYDVVLNSLGSDELDKSLRILKPGGHLVSISGPPTPAFATARGLAWPLKQVTRLLSRGIRKKAKQKNVEYTFVFMRAEGAQLREISALIESGAIRPVVDKVLPFKDISEALAYSESGRAKGKVVVQML
;
A
#
# COMPACT_ATOMS: atom_id res chain seq x y z
N VAL A 1 -6.94 6.50 -15.55
CA VAL A 1 -7.54 5.95 -14.33
C VAL A 1 -8.51 4.85 -14.73
N ILE A 2 -8.44 3.71 -14.06
CA ILE A 2 -9.34 2.57 -14.27
C ILE A 2 -10.34 2.53 -13.13
N ASP A 3 -11.63 2.45 -13.46
CA ASP A 3 -12.68 2.19 -12.47
C ASP A 3 -12.72 0.68 -12.19
N TYR A 4 -12.21 0.29 -11.03
CA TYR A 4 -12.14 -1.12 -10.62
C TYR A 4 -13.50 -1.81 -10.48
N LYS A 5 -14.59 -1.04 -10.44
CA LYS A 5 -15.96 -1.58 -10.41
C LYS A 5 -16.45 -2.00 -11.79
N GLN A 6 -15.86 -1.46 -12.84
CA GLN A 6 -16.27 -1.69 -14.22
C GLN A 6 -15.27 -2.53 -15.00
N GLN A 7 -13.99 -2.47 -14.62
CA GLN A 7 -12.90 -3.09 -15.38
C GLN A 7 -11.82 -3.68 -14.47
N ASP A 8 -11.40 -4.91 -14.78
CA ASP A 8 -10.21 -5.49 -14.15
C ASP A 8 -8.94 -4.86 -14.73
N PHE A 9 -8.15 -4.20 -13.89
CA PHE A 9 -6.91 -3.57 -14.31
C PHE A 9 -5.91 -4.58 -14.90
N ALA A 10 -5.93 -5.84 -14.44
CA ALA A 10 -5.02 -6.86 -14.94
C ALA A 10 -5.35 -7.34 -16.37
N ALA A 11 -6.54 -7.02 -16.87
CA ALA A 11 -6.92 -7.23 -18.26
C ALA A 11 -6.59 -6.04 -19.16
N ALA A 12 -6.52 -4.84 -18.59
CA ALA A 12 -6.34 -3.60 -19.32
C ALA A 12 -4.89 -3.10 -19.36
N LEU A 13 -4.06 -3.50 -18.38
CA LEU A 13 -2.69 -3.01 -18.22
C LEU A 13 -1.68 -4.13 -18.46
N HIS A 14 -0.53 -3.79 -19.04
CA HIS A 14 0.60 -4.69 -19.27
C HIS A 14 1.92 -3.91 -19.38
N ASP A 15 3.03 -4.62 -19.23
CA ASP A 15 4.39 -4.14 -19.46
C ASP A 15 4.85 -2.95 -18.60
N TYR A 16 4.36 -2.89 -17.34
CA TYR A 16 4.80 -1.88 -16.39
C TYR A 16 6.15 -2.24 -15.76
N ASP A 17 6.96 -1.21 -15.48
CA ASP A 17 8.24 -1.34 -14.78
C ASP A 17 8.05 -1.54 -13.28
N VAL A 18 7.10 -0.79 -12.69
CA VAL A 18 6.88 -0.74 -11.25
C VAL A 18 5.39 -0.75 -10.94
N VAL A 19 5.00 -1.55 -9.97
CA VAL A 19 3.66 -1.53 -9.38
C VAL A 19 3.77 -1.32 -7.89
N LEU A 20 3.09 -0.29 -7.37
CA LEU A 20 2.86 -0.10 -5.95
C LEU A 20 1.51 -0.72 -5.57
N ASN A 21 1.57 -1.83 -4.82
CA ASN A 21 0.38 -2.50 -4.30
C ASN A 21 0.08 -2.01 -2.88
N SER A 22 -1.09 -1.38 -2.71
CA SER A 22 -1.65 -0.95 -1.42
C SER A 22 -2.93 -1.71 -1.06
N LEU A 23 -3.36 -2.64 -1.91
CA LEU A 23 -4.52 -3.50 -1.72
C LEU A 23 -4.10 -4.85 -1.12
N GLY A 24 -5.08 -5.64 -0.71
CA GLY A 24 -4.83 -6.93 -0.07
C GLY A 24 -4.08 -7.95 -0.93
N SER A 25 -3.84 -9.11 -0.34
CA SER A 25 -3.07 -10.20 -0.95
C SER A 25 -3.64 -10.70 -2.28
N ASP A 26 -4.94 -10.60 -2.47
CA ASP A 26 -5.62 -11.09 -3.68
C ASP A 26 -5.21 -10.29 -4.93
N GLU A 27 -4.91 -9.02 -4.77
CA GLU A 27 -4.47 -8.16 -5.87
C GLU A 27 -2.96 -8.29 -6.20
N LEU A 28 -2.18 -8.98 -5.36
CA LEU A 28 -0.75 -9.21 -5.63
C LEU A 28 -0.53 -10.05 -6.90
N ASP A 29 -1.35 -11.07 -7.09
CA ASP A 29 -1.25 -11.93 -8.28
C ASP A 29 -1.59 -11.18 -9.56
N LYS A 30 -2.59 -10.31 -9.51
CA LYS A 30 -2.95 -9.42 -10.62
C LYS A 30 -1.83 -8.41 -10.90
N SER A 31 -1.27 -7.82 -9.84
CA SER A 31 -0.14 -6.89 -9.93
C SER A 31 1.09 -7.52 -10.59
N LEU A 32 1.36 -8.80 -10.33
CA LEU A 32 2.43 -9.54 -11.02
C LEU A 32 2.16 -9.77 -12.51
N ARG A 33 0.90 -9.80 -12.94
CA ARG A 33 0.57 -10.05 -14.36
C ARG A 33 0.85 -8.87 -15.26
N ILE A 34 0.76 -7.66 -14.73
CA ILE A 34 0.93 -6.43 -15.49
C ILE A 34 2.38 -5.96 -15.54
N LEU A 35 3.28 -6.59 -14.79
CA LEU A 35 4.70 -6.27 -14.77
C LEU A 35 5.44 -7.00 -15.90
N LYS A 36 6.37 -6.29 -16.54
CA LYS A 36 7.32 -6.87 -17.46
C LYS A 36 8.41 -7.67 -16.73
N PRO A 37 9.11 -8.61 -17.39
CA PRO A 37 10.31 -9.22 -16.83
C PRO A 37 11.35 -8.16 -16.45
N GLY A 38 11.91 -8.27 -15.25
CA GLY A 38 12.81 -7.25 -14.67
C GLY A 38 12.06 -6.14 -13.89
N GLY A 39 10.74 -6.16 -13.87
CA GLY A 39 9.93 -5.18 -13.14
C GLY A 39 9.93 -5.39 -11.63
N HIS A 40 9.41 -4.40 -10.91
CA HIS A 40 9.37 -4.36 -9.45
C HIS A 40 7.94 -4.28 -8.90
N LEU A 41 7.58 -5.22 -8.04
CA LEU A 41 6.36 -5.19 -7.24
C LEU A 41 6.69 -4.72 -5.83
N VAL A 42 6.30 -3.51 -5.49
CA VAL A 42 6.41 -2.95 -4.14
C VAL A 42 5.06 -3.08 -3.44
N SER A 43 5.00 -3.74 -2.30
CA SER A 43 3.76 -3.87 -1.54
C SER A 43 3.88 -3.31 -0.14
N ILE A 44 2.84 -2.57 0.30
CA ILE A 44 2.69 -2.05 1.66
C ILE A 44 1.65 -2.84 2.47
N SER A 45 0.95 -3.77 1.84
CA SER A 45 -0.14 -4.57 2.44
C SER A 45 0.05 -6.08 2.30
N GLY A 46 1.04 -6.52 1.53
CA GLY A 46 1.33 -7.94 1.30
C GLY A 46 2.19 -8.59 2.39
N PRO A 47 2.61 -9.84 2.18
CA PRO A 47 3.43 -10.56 3.15
C PRO A 47 4.84 -9.95 3.30
N PRO A 48 5.32 -9.73 4.53
CA PRO A 48 6.67 -9.21 4.77
C PRO A 48 7.75 -10.21 4.33
N THR A 49 8.81 -9.68 3.72
CA THR A 49 9.92 -10.49 3.23
C THR A 49 11.00 -10.75 4.30
N PRO A 50 11.86 -11.78 4.15
CA PRO A 50 13.02 -11.96 5.03
C PRO A 50 14.01 -10.79 4.99
N ALA A 51 14.13 -10.11 3.84
CA ALA A 51 14.96 -8.90 3.71
C ALA A 51 14.43 -7.78 4.61
N PHE A 52 13.11 -7.55 4.60
CA PHE A 52 12.45 -6.62 5.52
C PHE A 52 12.71 -6.99 6.98
N ALA A 53 12.53 -8.27 7.36
CA ALA A 53 12.76 -8.73 8.71
C ALA A 53 14.22 -8.53 9.17
N THR A 54 15.16 -8.69 8.26
CA THR A 54 16.59 -8.46 8.53
C THR A 54 16.88 -6.96 8.70
N ALA A 55 16.37 -6.12 7.82
CA ALA A 55 16.52 -4.66 7.90
C ALA A 55 15.91 -4.08 9.19
N ARG A 56 14.87 -4.74 9.74
CA ARG A 56 14.24 -4.37 11.02
C ARG A 56 14.89 -5.00 12.25
N GLY A 57 15.96 -5.77 12.08
CA GLY A 57 16.63 -6.43 13.21
C GLY A 57 15.80 -7.50 13.92
N LEU A 58 14.78 -8.08 13.26
CA LEU A 58 13.90 -9.06 13.89
C LEU A 58 14.68 -10.32 14.30
N ALA A 59 14.26 -10.95 15.38
CA ALA A 59 14.83 -12.20 15.88
C ALA A 59 14.71 -13.34 14.85
N TRP A 60 15.61 -14.30 14.90
CA TRP A 60 15.68 -15.39 13.94
C TRP A 60 14.36 -16.14 13.71
N PRO A 61 13.56 -16.48 14.74
CA PRO A 61 12.28 -17.17 14.53
C PRO A 61 11.31 -16.34 13.67
N LEU A 62 11.24 -15.04 13.90
CA LEU A 62 10.39 -14.14 13.12
C LEU A 62 10.85 -14.02 11.66
N LYS A 63 12.16 -14.10 11.40
CA LYS A 63 12.68 -14.17 10.02
C LYS A 63 12.21 -15.44 9.30
N GLN A 64 12.11 -16.58 10.00
CA GLN A 64 11.57 -17.80 9.41
C GLN A 64 10.07 -17.69 9.12
N VAL A 65 9.32 -17.07 10.01
CA VAL A 65 7.89 -16.78 9.79
C VAL A 65 7.71 -15.92 8.54
N THR A 66 8.43 -14.80 8.41
CA THR A 66 8.33 -13.94 7.22
C THR A 66 8.75 -14.69 5.94
N ARG A 67 9.73 -15.58 6.03
CA ARG A 67 10.17 -16.43 4.92
C ARG A 67 9.05 -17.36 4.43
N LEU A 68 8.31 -17.96 5.38
CA LEU A 68 7.20 -18.85 5.08
C LEU A 68 6.01 -18.06 4.49
N LEU A 69 5.62 -16.97 5.13
CA LEU A 69 4.50 -16.13 4.69
C LEU A 69 4.70 -15.58 3.27
N SER A 70 5.91 -15.11 2.96
CA SER A 70 6.19 -14.54 1.64
C SER A 70 6.61 -15.55 0.57
N ARG A 71 6.70 -16.86 0.91
CA ARG A 71 7.19 -17.90 -0.01
C ARG A 71 6.40 -17.95 -1.32
N GLY A 72 5.08 -17.88 -1.23
CA GLY A 72 4.18 -17.99 -2.37
C GLY A 72 4.40 -16.87 -3.37
N ILE A 73 4.29 -15.62 -2.91
CA ILE A 73 4.45 -14.45 -3.77
C ILE A 73 5.87 -14.35 -4.33
N ARG A 74 6.89 -14.63 -3.54
CA ARG A 74 8.29 -14.61 -3.99
C ARG A 74 8.58 -15.67 -5.05
N LYS A 75 7.98 -16.88 -4.93
CA LYS A 75 8.08 -17.92 -5.95
C LYS A 75 7.46 -17.45 -7.27
N LYS A 76 6.25 -16.90 -7.22
CA LYS A 76 5.54 -16.38 -8.40
C LYS A 76 6.30 -15.21 -9.05
N ALA A 77 6.80 -14.27 -8.24
CA ALA A 77 7.61 -13.16 -8.72
C ALA A 77 8.89 -13.66 -9.44
N LYS A 78 9.61 -14.60 -8.83
CA LYS A 78 10.80 -15.21 -9.43
C LYS A 78 10.50 -15.91 -10.75
N GLN A 79 9.38 -16.62 -10.86
CA GLN A 79 8.95 -17.29 -12.10
C GLN A 79 8.71 -16.31 -13.25
N LYS A 80 8.31 -15.07 -12.94
CA LYS A 80 8.10 -13.99 -13.91
C LYS A 80 9.31 -13.07 -14.09
N ASN A 81 10.43 -13.38 -13.43
CA ASN A 81 11.60 -12.51 -13.36
C ASN A 81 11.24 -11.10 -12.85
N VAL A 82 10.42 -11.02 -11.79
CA VAL A 82 9.99 -9.78 -11.14
C VAL A 82 10.55 -9.76 -9.72
N GLU A 83 10.99 -8.60 -9.25
CA GLU A 83 11.40 -8.40 -7.87
C GLU A 83 10.19 -8.06 -6.99
N TYR A 84 10.03 -8.75 -5.86
CA TYR A 84 9.01 -8.45 -4.85
C TYR A 84 9.64 -7.83 -3.62
N THR A 85 9.24 -6.61 -3.29
CA THR A 85 9.67 -5.88 -2.10
C THR A 85 8.49 -5.55 -1.22
N PHE A 86 8.62 -5.82 0.09
CA PHE A 86 7.67 -5.38 1.09
C PHE A 86 8.22 -4.16 1.81
N VAL A 87 7.41 -3.11 1.88
CA VAL A 87 7.72 -1.86 2.58
C VAL A 87 6.66 -1.62 3.65
N PHE A 88 7.09 -1.31 4.85
CA PHE A 88 6.21 -0.90 5.93
C PHE A 88 6.60 0.49 6.41
N MET A 89 5.60 1.31 6.67
CA MET A 89 5.85 2.68 7.10
C MET A 89 6.69 2.72 8.38
N ARG A 90 7.46 3.79 8.49
CA ARG A 90 8.24 4.14 9.67
C ARG A 90 7.84 5.55 10.09
N ALA A 91 7.64 5.75 11.39
CA ALA A 91 7.44 7.10 11.92
C ALA A 91 8.70 7.93 11.67
N GLU A 92 8.58 8.99 10.87
CA GLU A 92 9.68 9.84 10.45
C GLU A 92 9.21 11.31 10.40
N GLY A 93 9.48 12.04 11.46
CA GLY A 93 9.01 13.42 11.59
C GLY A 93 9.58 14.37 10.55
N ALA A 94 10.79 14.11 10.02
CA ALA A 94 11.37 14.92 8.96
C ALA A 94 10.56 14.80 7.67
N GLN A 95 10.24 13.58 7.24
CA GLN A 95 9.40 13.34 6.06
C GLN A 95 8.01 13.96 6.23
N LEU A 96 7.43 13.88 7.43
CA LEU A 96 6.11 14.48 7.68
C LEU A 96 6.15 16.00 7.53
N ARG A 97 7.23 16.67 7.99
CA ARG A 97 7.42 18.13 7.78
C ARG A 97 7.53 18.47 6.28
N GLU A 98 8.26 17.69 5.50
CA GLU A 98 8.36 17.88 4.05
C GLU A 98 7.00 17.75 3.37
N ILE A 99 6.20 16.73 3.74
CA ILE A 99 4.83 16.53 3.24
C ILE A 99 3.96 17.73 3.62
N SER A 100 4.07 18.24 4.86
CA SER A 100 3.31 19.42 5.30
C SER A 100 3.67 20.65 4.47
N ALA A 101 4.95 20.90 4.21
CA ALA A 101 5.39 22.00 3.36
C ALA A 101 4.86 21.89 1.92
N LEU A 102 4.79 20.68 1.36
CA LEU A 102 4.19 20.44 0.03
C LEU A 102 2.69 20.70 0.01
N ILE A 103 1.99 20.42 1.11
CA ILE A 103 0.56 20.72 1.24
C ILE A 103 0.36 22.25 1.38
N GLU A 104 1.14 22.91 2.22
CA GLU A 104 1.07 24.36 2.44
C GLU A 104 1.38 25.16 1.17
N SER A 105 2.34 24.70 0.35
CA SER A 105 2.64 25.29 -0.95
C SER A 105 1.60 25.00 -2.04
N GLY A 106 0.64 24.14 -1.78
CA GLY A 106 -0.37 23.69 -2.75
C GLY A 106 0.14 22.69 -3.80
N ALA A 107 1.39 22.22 -3.68
CA ALA A 107 1.93 21.18 -4.56
C ALA A 107 1.21 19.83 -4.36
N ILE A 108 0.76 19.56 -3.14
CA ILE A 108 -0.13 18.43 -2.82
C ILE A 108 -1.45 18.99 -2.31
N ARG A 109 -2.56 18.53 -2.89
CA ARG A 109 -3.91 18.87 -2.44
C ARG A 109 -4.59 17.64 -1.86
N PRO A 110 -4.73 17.54 -0.53
CA PRO A 110 -5.48 16.47 0.10
C PRO A 110 -6.95 16.53 -0.34
N VAL A 111 -7.48 15.40 -0.76
CA VAL A 111 -8.93 15.30 -1.02
C VAL A 111 -9.61 14.96 0.30
N VAL A 112 -10.38 15.91 0.83
CA VAL A 112 -11.20 15.71 2.03
C VAL A 112 -12.61 15.36 1.58
N ASP A 113 -13.12 14.23 2.05
CA ASP A 113 -14.47 13.73 1.72
C ASP A 113 -15.48 14.19 2.76
N LYS A 114 -15.17 13.99 4.05
CA LYS A 114 -16.01 14.43 5.16
C LYS A 114 -15.19 15.06 6.29
N VAL A 115 -15.78 16.07 6.92
CA VAL A 115 -15.30 16.63 8.19
C VAL A 115 -16.41 16.43 9.22
N LEU A 116 -16.12 15.74 10.31
CA LEU A 116 -17.07 15.50 11.42
C LEU A 116 -16.50 16.09 12.71
N PRO A 117 -17.36 16.59 13.60
CA PRO A 117 -16.91 17.02 14.92
C PRO A 117 -16.50 15.80 15.79
N PHE A 118 -15.65 16.02 16.78
CA PHE A 118 -15.13 14.95 17.65
C PHE A 118 -16.23 14.09 18.30
N LYS A 119 -17.36 14.71 18.68
CA LYS A 119 -18.49 13.99 19.25
C LYS A 119 -19.04 12.86 18.36
N ASP A 120 -18.85 12.97 17.05
CA ASP A 120 -19.33 12.02 16.04
C ASP A 120 -18.21 11.08 15.53
N ILE A 121 -17.16 10.89 16.34
CA ILE A 121 -16.00 10.06 15.98
C ILE A 121 -16.41 8.62 15.62
N SER A 122 -17.41 8.06 16.28
CA SER A 122 -17.92 6.72 15.97
C SER A 122 -18.51 6.63 14.56
N GLU A 123 -19.21 7.68 14.11
CA GLU A 123 -19.71 7.79 12.73
C GLU A 123 -18.54 7.91 11.74
N ALA A 124 -17.54 8.73 12.07
CA ALA A 124 -16.35 8.90 11.22
C ALA A 124 -15.63 7.57 11.01
N LEU A 125 -15.44 6.77 12.05
CA LEU A 125 -14.81 5.46 11.99
C LEU A 125 -15.65 4.47 11.17
N ALA A 126 -16.94 4.36 11.44
CA ALA A 126 -17.85 3.49 10.70
C ALA A 126 -17.90 3.85 9.21
N TYR A 127 -17.90 5.15 8.89
CA TYR A 127 -17.84 5.62 7.50
C TYR A 127 -16.53 5.25 6.83
N SER A 128 -15.39 5.42 7.51
CA SER A 128 -14.08 5.01 7.00
C SER A 128 -14.00 3.49 6.76
N GLU A 129 -14.50 2.68 7.69
CA GLU A 129 -14.53 1.21 7.58
C GLU A 129 -15.43 0.73 6.44
N SER A 130 -16.47 1.48 6.10
CA SER A 130 -17.39 1.12 5.02
C SER A 130 -16.73 1.04 3.63
N GLY A 131 -15.52 1.59 3.47
CA GLY A 131 -14.80 1.69 2.19
C GLY A 131 -15.46 2.62 1.18
N ARG A 132 -16.46 3.44 1.59
CA ARG A 132 -17.18 4.37 0.72
C ARG A 132 -16.52 5.74 0.61
N ALA A 133 -15.59 6.04 1.51
CA ALA A 133 -14.89 7.31 1.53
C ALA A 133 -14.07 7.51 0.24
N LYS A 134 -14.30 8.64 -0.43
CA LYS A 134 -13.59 9.02 -1.67
C LYS A 134 -12.40 9.93 -1.41
N GLY A 135 -12.08 10.15 -0.15
CA GLY A 135 -10.98 11.01 0.31
C GLY A 135 -10.72 10.81 1.79
N LYS A 136 -10.14 11.80 2.43
CA LYS A 136 -9.86 11.78 3.87
C LYS A 136 -11.13 12.06 4.67
N VAL A 137 -11.36 11.25 5.69
CA VAL A 137 -12.33 11.55 6.75
C VAL A 137 -11.59 12.25 7.86
N VAL A 138 -11.97 13.49 8.13
CA VAL A 138 -11.31 14.36 9.11
C VAL A 138 -12.21 14.51 10.32
N VAL A 139 -11.64 14.36 11.51
CA VAL A 139 -12.33 14.65 12.78
C VAL A 139 -11.79 15.96 13.33
N GLN A 140 -12.68 16.94 13.48
CA GLN A 140 -12.34 18.26 14.01
C GLN A 140 -12.43 18.22 15.54
N MET A 141 -11.33 18.56 16.20
CA MET A 141 -11.22 18.48 17.67
C MET A 141 -11.83 19.68 18.40
N LEU A 142 -11.96 20.84 17.73
CA LEU A 142 -12.49 22.10 18.29
C LEU A 142 -13.52 22.69 17.33
#